data_118e644dd7a25d1b7f49ccd4466d61f4
#
_entry.id   118e644dd7a25d1b7f49ccd4466d61f4
#
_cell.length_a   1.000
_cell.length_b   1.000
_cell.length_c   1.000
_cell.angle_alpha   90.00
_cell.angle_beta   90.00
_cell.angle_gamma   90.00
#
_symmetry.space_group_name_H-M   'P 1'
#
loop_
_entity.id
_entity.type
_entity.pdbx_description
1 polymer ?
#
loop_
_entity_poly.entity_id
_entity_poly.type
_entity_poly.pdbx_seq_one_letter_code
_entity_poly.pdbx_strand_id
1 'polypeptide(L)'
;MMNTLLEKGDEVICVVPGYQQFVDIPKSIGCKVRLIELDEYDWQVGVKKFRKMMNTSTKMIILNNPSNPTGTEYSIDFLNELIEVCKPYGTYILCDEVYRGLNQEVSISDIYENGISTSSLSKVFSLAGLRFGWIKANEYVIHQINIRRDYSMISTGPLVDKLGWIALKHKDELILRAKNIISTNKNIVREWLKENPRFECVLPSGGTVCFLKYYFDLKSEIFAKLLLAEKGVFFVPGSCFDKEYYFRLGLAQDSKPFKSGLDELSNFVDEHLIS
;
A
#
# COMPACT_ATOMS: atom_id res chain seq x y z
N MET A 1 -3.10 -16.83 3.18
CA MET A 1 -1.68 -17.03 2.86
C MET A 1 -0.82 -16.91 4.13
N MET A 2 -0.76 -15.78 4.85
CA MET A 2 0.04 -15.69 6.11
C MET A 2 -0.31 -16.81 7.10
N ASN A 3 -1.58 -17.04 7.41
CA ASN A 3 -2.03 -18.17 8.26
C ASN A 3 -1.67 -19.56 7.72
N THR A 4 -1.16 -19.66 6.48
CA THR A 4 -0.73 -20.92 5.88
C THR A 4 0.77 -21.16 6.05
N LEU A 5 1.56 -20.08 5.96
CA LEU A 5 3.02 -20.16 5.90
C LEU A 5 3.72 -19.75 7.19
N LEU A 6 3.01 -19.06 8.08
CA LEU A 6 3.56 -18.57 9.35
C LEU A 6 3.01 -19.35 10.52
N GLU A 7 3.87 -19.55 11.52
CA GLU A 7 3.57 -20.21 12.79
C GLU A 7 3.99 -19.33 13.97
N LYS A 8 3.48 -19.65 15.15
CA LYS A 8 3.87 -19.00 16.40
C LYS A 8 5.37 -19.11 16.62
N GLY A 9 6.04 -17.97 16.78
CA GLY A 9 7.48 -17.89 17.03
C GLY A 9 8.31 -17.55 15.79
N ASP A 10 7.76 -17.69 14.57
CA ASP A 10 8.42 -17.21 13.35
C ASP A 10 8.75 -15.71 13.43
N GLU A 11 9.86 -15.30 12.84
CA GLU A 11 10.19 -13.87 12.70
C GLU A 11 9.72 -13.34 11.34
N VAL A 12 9.06 -12.17 11.38
CA VAL A 12 8.57 -11.46 10.18
C VAL A 12 9.09 -10.05 10.21
N ILE A 13 9.63 -9.58 9.08
CA ILE A 13 10.07 -8.20 8.90
C ILE A 13 9.00 -7.46 8.09
N CYS A 14 8.50 -6.35 8.64
CA CYS A 14 7.51 -5.49 8.00
C CYS A 14 8.06 -4.08 7.83
N VAL A 15 7.69 -3.42 6.73
CA VAL A 15 8.05 -2.04 6.46
C VAL A 15 6.91 -1.11 6.90
N VAL A 16 7.26 -0.03 7.61
CA VAL A 16 6.32 0.97 8.12
C VAL A 16 6.77 2.40 7.75
N PRO A 17 5.85 3.37 7.58
CA PRO A 17 4.41 3.22 7.65
C PRO A 17 3.88 2.30 6.54
N GLY A 18 2.87 1.49 6.85
CA GLY A 18 2.34 0.47 5.94
C GLY A 18 0.89 0.12 6.25
N TYR A 19 0.31 -0.74 5.43
CA TYR A 19 -1.04 -1.22 5.67
C TYR A 19 -1.08 -2.11 6.91
N GLN A 20 -1.95 -1.78 7.88
CA GLN A 20 -1.97 -2.38 9.23
C GLN A 20 -1.96 -3.92 9.22
N GLN A 21 -2.67 -4.54 8.29
CA GLN A 21 -2.75 -6.01 8.20
C GLN A 21 -1.39 -6.69 8.00
N PHE A 22 -0.39 -5.98 7.46
CA PHE A 22 0.95 -6.54 7.27
C PHE A 22 1.68 -6.76 8.60
N VAL A 23 1.33 -5.98 9.61
CA VAL A 23 1.88 -6.06 10.96
C VAL A 23 0.97 -6.89 11.88
N ASP A 24 -0.34 -6.63 11.83
CA ASP A 24 -1.28 -7.18 12.81
C ASP A 24 -1.61 -8.66 12.57
N ILE A 25 -1.66 -9.11 11.30
CA ILE A 25 -1.90 -10.53 11.01
C ILE A 25 -0.75 -11.40 11.52
N PRO A 26 0.54 -11.13 11.21
CA PRO A 26 1.63 -11.89 11.82
C PRO A 26 1.63 -11.84 13.34
N LYS A 27 1.36 -10.67 13.96
CA LYS A 27 1.23 -10.57 15.42
C LYS A 27 0.11 -11.47 15.96
N SER A 28 -1.05 -11.52 15.30
CA SER A 28 -2.19 -12.35 15.71
C SER A 28 -1.91 -13.86 15.60
N ILE A 29 -1.01 -14.25 14.70
CA ILE A 29 -0.51 -15.65 14.59
C ILE A 29 0.46 -15.98 15.74
N GLY A 30 1.05 -14.97 16.37
CA GLY A 30 2.07 -15.12 17.41
C GLY A 30 3.50 -15.06 16.88
N CYS A 31 3.69 -14.46 15.70
CA CYS A 31 5.01 -14.20 15.15
C CYS A 31 5.72 -13.06 15.89
N LYS A 32 7.03 -13.05 15.84
CA LYS A 32 7.88 -11.94 16.25
C LYS A 32 7.98 -10.95 15.10
N VAL A 33 7.24 -9.86 15.16
CA VAL A 33 7.26 -8.83 14.11
C VAL A 33 8.36 -7.81 14.40
N ARG A 34 9.22 -7.60 13.43
CA ARG A 34 10.30 -6.62 13.45
C ARG A 34 10.02 -5.55 12.39
N LEU A 35 10.07 -4.29 12.79
CA LEU A 35 9.71 -3.17 11.93
C LEU A 35 10.95 -2.50 11.34
N ILE A 36 10.85 -2.11 10.07
CA ILE A 36 11.81 -1.25 9.38
C ILE A 36 11.07 0.02 9.00
N GLU A 37 11.52 1.16 9.52
CA GLU A 37 10.97 2.45 9.16
C GLU A 37 11.53 2.94 7.83
N LEU A 38 10.62 3.42 6.96
CA LEU A 38 10.95 4.18 5.76
C LEU A 38 11.54 5.54 6.15
N ASP A 39 12.42 6.06 5.32
CA ASP A 39 12.92 7.42 5.46
C ASP A 39 11.83 8.43 5.09
N GLU A 40 11.55 9.40 5.95
CA GLU A 40 10.50 10.39 5.71
C GLU A 40 10.80 11.33 4.54
N TYR A 41 12.07 11.45 4.16
CA TYR A 41 12.50 12.35 3.11
C TYR A 41 12.06 11.86 1.72
N ASP A 42 12.11 10.57 1.48
CA ASP A 42 11.81 9.98 0.15
C ASP A 42 10.92 8.73 0.21
N TRP A 43 10.52 8.31 1.42
CA TRP A 43 9.79 7.08 1.70
C TRP A 43 10.47 5.82 1.13
N GLN A 44 11.81 5.82 1.13
CA GLN A 44 12.61 4.67 0.71
C GLN A 44 13.29 3.98 1.90
N VAL A 45 13.85 2.83 1.62
CA VAL A 45 14.63 2.05 2.60
C VAL A 45 15.80 1.36 1.91
N GLY A 46 16.98 1.44 2.51
CA GLY A 46 18.14 0.74 1.98
C GLY A 46 18.16 -0.73 2.38
N VAL A 47 18.59 -1.62 1.48
CA VAL A 47 18.71 -3.08 1.69
C VAL A 47 19.64 -3.41 2.87
N LYS A 48 20.57 -2.52 3.22
CA LYS A 48 21.44 -2.67 4.40
C LYS A 48 20.65 -2.82 5.73
N LYS A 49 19.46 -2.17 5.85
CA LYS A 49 18.60 -2.33 7.04
C LYS A 49 18.07 -3.76 7.14
N PHE A 50 17.61 -4.33 6.03
CA PHE A 50 17.17 -5.73 5.97
C PHE A 50 18.31 -6.69 6.31
N ARG A 51 19.47 -6.54 5.68
CA ARG A 51 20.63 -7.40 5.92
C ARG A 51 21.03 -7.47 7.39
N LYS A 52 20.97 -6.36 8.13
CA LYS A 52 21.25 -6.32 9.56
C LYS A 52 20.20 -7.03 10.43
N MET A 53 18.99 -7.18 9.92
CA MET A 53 17.88 -7.80 10.64
C MET A 53 17.68 -9.27 10.31
N MET A 54 18.21 -9.75 9.18
CA MET A 54 18.09 -11.15 8.77
C MET A 54 18.81 -12.11 9.70
N ASN A 55 18.15 -13.23 9.96
CA ASN A 55 18.70 -14.37 10.69
C ASN A 55 17.99 -15.66 10.25
N THR A 56 18.40 -16.81 10.76
CA THR A 56 17.85 -18.13 10.40
C THR A 56 16.39 -18.33 10.81
N SER A 57 15.85 -17.49 11.70
CA SER A 57 14.43 -17.52 12.10
C SER A 57 13.56 -16.58 11.26
N THR A 58 14.16 -15.75 10.39
CA THR A 58 13.41 -14.82 9.55
C THR A 58 12.67 -15.58 8.46
N LYS A 59 11.39 -15.81 8.67
CA LYS A 59 10.54 -16.60 7.78
C LYS A 59 10.01 -15.81 6.59
N MET A 60 9.68 -14.53 6.82
CA MET A 60 9.03 -13.71 5.79
C MET A 60 9.41 -12.23 5.91
N ILE A 61 9.59 -11.59 4.78
CA ILE A 61 9.57 -10.12 4.63
C ILE A 61 8.27 -9.74 3.95
N ILE A 62 7.58 -8.72 4.46
CA ILE A 62 6.33 -8.22 3.88
C ILE A 62 6.57 -6.82 3.33
N LEU A 63 6.29 -6.66 2.03
CA LEU A 63 6.37 -5.43 1.27
C LEU A 63 5.01 -5.06 0.69
N ASN A 64 4.84 -3.78 0.36
CA ASN A 64 3.76 -3.29 -0.49
C ASN A 64 4.37 -2.44 -1.61
N ASN A 65 4.18 -2.82 -2.85
CA ASN A 65 4.83 -2.18 -3.99
C ASN A 65 3.88 -2.04 -5.20
N PRO A 66 3.43 -0.82 -5.52
CA PRO A 66 3.59 0.46 -4.82
C PRO A 66 3.00 0.47 -3.41
N SER A 67 3.55 1.34 -2.54
CA SER A 67 3.25 1.36 -1.11
C SER A 67 1.96 2.13 -0.76
N ASN A 68 1.25 1.66 0.24
CA ASN A 68 0.22 2.38 0.98
C ASN A 68 0.73 2.59 2.41
N PRO A 69 0.84 3.84 2.93
CA PRO A 69 0.16 5.06 2.46
C PRO A 69 0.98 5.97 1.53
N THR A 70 2.25 5.70 1.27
CA THR A 70 3.18 6.68 0.69
C THR A 70 3.07 6.82 -0.83
N GLY A 71 2.60 5.77 -1.53
CA GLY A 71 2.54 5.72 -2.99
C GLY A 71 3.92 5.58 -3.67
N THR A 72 4.97 5.33 -2.91
CA THR A 72 6.32 5.11 -3.44
C THR A 72 6.51 3.69 -3.96
N GLU A 73 7.50 3.49 -4.82
CA GLU A 73 7.82 2.20 -5.42
C GLU A 73 9.28 1.82 -5.14
N TYR A 74 9.50 0.53 -4.94
CA TYR A 74 10.85 -0.03 -4.91
C TYR A 74 11.32 -0.29 -6.34
N SER A 75 12.57 0.07 -6.63
CA SER A 75 13.20 -0.22 -7.92
C SER A 75 13.47 -1.71 -8.10
N ILE A 76 13.66 -2.13 -9.35
CA ILE A 76 14.05 -3.51 -9.67
C ILE A 76 15.42 -3.85 -9.04
N ASP A 77 16.33 -2.90 -8.98
CA ASP A 77 17.65 -3.08 -8.38
C ASP A 77 17.51 -3.33 -6.87
N PHE A 78 16.68 -2.54 -6.17
CA PHE A 78 16.37 -2.80 -4.76
C PHE A 78 15.79 -4.20 -4.55
N LEU A 79 14.83 -4.63 -5.38
CA LEU A 79 14.22 -5.95 -5.26
C LEU A 79 15.26 -7.06 -5.49
N ASN A 80 16.13 -6.92 -6.48
CA ASN A 80 17.19 -7.87 -6.75
C ASN A 80 18.20 -7.96 -5.59
N GLU A 81 18.64 -6.83 -5.04
CA GLU A 81 19.51 -6.81 -3.87
C GLU A 81 18.86 -7.44 -2.64
N LEU A 82 17.56 -7.20 -2.42
CA LEU A 82 16.82 -7.80 -1.31
C LEU A 82 16.68 -9.31 -1.48
N ILE A 83 16.45 -9.80 -2.69
CA ILE A 83 16.42 -11.23 -3.01
C ILE A 83 17.74 -11.88 -2.63
N GLU A 84 18.89 -11.28 -2.97
CA GLU A 84 20.20 -11.81 -2.61
C GLU A 84 20.41 -11.87 -1.08
N VAL A 85 19.78 -10.98 -0.33
CA VAL A 85 19.78 -11.04 1.14
C VAL A 85 18.89 -12.17 1.67
N CYS A 86 17.79 -12.49 0.99
CA CYS A 86 16.82 -13.52 1.42
C CYS A 86 17.23 -14.94 1.04
N LYS A 87 17.86 -15.13 -0.11
CA LYS A 87 18.23 -16.45 -0.66
C LYS A 87 18.94 -17.39 0.33
N PRO A 88 19.98 -16.95 1.09
CA PRO A 88 20.71 -17.83 2.00
C PRO A 88 19.86 -18.43 3.13
N TYR A 89 18.74 -17.76 3.44
CA TYR A 89 17.84 -18.15 4.53
C TYR A 89 16.57 -18.85 4.03
N GLY A 90 16.33 -18.88 2.72
CA GLY A 90 15.07 -19.37 2.15
C GLY A 90 13.86 -18.51 2.56
N THR A 91 14.08 -17.25 2.95
CA THR A 91 13.05 -16.33 3.44
C THR A 91 12.07 -15.98 2.32
N TYR A 92 10.79 -16.07 2.59
CA TYR A 92 9.75 -15.60 1.66
C TYR A 92 9.72 -14.07 1.57
N ILE A 93 9.48 -13.55 0.37
CA ILE A 93 9.13 -12.13 0.18
C ILE A 93 7.66 -12.09 -0.26
N LEU A 94 6.78 -11.67 0.66
CA LEU A 94 5.40 -11.35 0.33
C LEU A 94 5.33 -9.90 -0.11
N CYS A 95 4.89 -9.66 -1.33
CA CYS A 95 4.64 -8.33 -1.85
C CYS A 95 3.16 -8.15 -2.20
N ASP A 96 2.50 -7.19 -1.54
CA ASP A 96 1.19 -6.75 -1.99
C ASP A 96 1.35 -5.78 -3.16
N GLU A 97 0.90 -6.21 -4.33
CA GLU A 97 1.07 -5.54 -5.62
C GLU A 97 -0.26 -5.02 -6.19
N VAL A 98 -1.23 -4.69 -5.32
CA VAL A 98 -2.57 -4.22 -5.76
C VAL A 98 -2.53 -2.92 -6.57
N TYR A 99 -1.43 -2.18 -6.53
CA TYR A 99 -1.20 -0.96 -7.31
C TYR A 99 -0.28 -1.15 -8.51
N ARG A 100 0.24 -2.37 -8.74
CA ARG A 100 1.10 -2.69 -9.89
C ARG A 100 0.38 -2.44 -11.22
N GLY A 101 1.13 -1.97 -12.23
CA GLY A 101 0.61 -1.58 -13.54
C GLY A 101 0.36 -0.09 -13.71
N LEU A 102 0.39 0.70 -12.63
CA LEU A 102 0.32 2.17 -12.73
C LEU A 102 1.65 2.77 -13.21
N ASN A 103 2.77 2.23 -12.78
CA ASN A 103 4.11 2.61 -13.22
C ASN A 103 4.99 1.36 -13.43
N GLN A 104 5.26 0.59 -12.37
CA GLN A 104 6.07 -0.62 -12.42
C GLN A 104 5.23 -1.85 -12.81
N GLU A 105 5.83 -2.76 -13.60
CA GLU A 105 5.16 -3.98 -14.05
C GLU A 105 5.75 -5.27 -13.48
N VAL A 106 6.98 -5.23 -12.92
CA VAL A 106 7.66 -6.41 -12.39
C VAL A 106 7.00 -6.90 -11.11
N SER A 107 6.72 -8.21 -11.04
CA SER A 107 6.22 -8.88 -9.86
C SER A 107 7.35 -9.59 -9.13
N ILE A 108 7.33 -9.58 -7.80
CA ILE A 108 8.33 -10.32 -7.00
C ILE A 108 8.28 -11.82 -7.29
N SER A 109 7.11 -12.36 -7.61
CA SER A 109 6.93 -13.77 -7.97
C SER A 109 7.47 -14.15 -9.35
N ASP A 110 7.88 -13.18 -10.17
CA ASP A 110 8.51 -13.42 -11.47
C ASP A 110 10.04 -13.49 -11.37
N ILE A 111 10.62 -12.92 -10.33
CA ILE A 111 12.08 -12.75 -10.18
C ILE A 111 12.66 -13.48 -8.97
N TYR A 112 11.81 -14.04 -8.10
CA TYR A 112 12.25 -14.77 -6.91
C TYR A 112 11.41 -16.04 -6.70
N GLU A 113 12.07 -17.21 -6.54
CA GLU A 113 11.39 -18.49 -6.34
C GLU A 113 10.51 -18.49 -5.08
N ASN A 114 10.97 -17.86 -3.98
CA ASN A 114 10.19 -17.68 -2.75
C ASN A 114 9.44 -16.34 -2.71
N GLY A 115 9.27 -15.71 -3.88
CA GLY A 115 8.43 -14.53 -4.04
C GLY A 115 6.95 -14.88 -4.08
N ILE A 116 6.17 -14.14 -3.31
CA ILE A 116 4.71 -14.28 -3.25
C ILE A 116 4.09 -12.92 -3.56
N SER A 117 3.32 -12.82 -4.63
CA SER A 117 2.60 -11.60 -4.95
C SER A 117 1.10 -11.75 -4.68
N THR A 118 0.50 -10.69 -4.15
CA THR A 118 -0.96 -10.56 -4.03
C THR A 118 -1.43 -9.38 -4.85
N SER A 119 -2.56 -9.53 -5.53
CA SER A 119 -3.18 -8.43 -6.25
C SER A 119 -4.70 -8.59 -6.34
N SER A 120 -5.39 -7.57 -6.85
CA SER A 120 -6.85 -7.59 -6.95
C SER A 120 -7.38 -6.64 -8.03
N LEU A 121 -8.64 -6.80 -8.37
CA LEU A 121 -9.36 -5.84 -9.22
C LEU A 121 -9.80 -4.56 -8.46
N SER A 122 -9.57 -4.51 -7.15
CA SER A 122 -10.13 -3.47 -6.28
C SER A 122 -9.51 -2.08 -6.44
N LYS A 123 -8.24 -2.00 -6.84
CA LYS A 123 -7.47 -0.73 -6.83
C LYS A 123 -7.27 -0.19 -8.24
N VAL A 124 -6.25 -0.64 -8.94
CA VAL A 124 -5.90 -0.15 -10.29
C VAL A 124 -7.05 -0.28 -11.29
N PHE A 125 -7.84 -1.35 -11.17
CA PHE A 125 -8.96 -1.61 -12.06
C PHE A 125 -10.27 -0.94 -11.62
N SER A 126 -10.33 -0.32 -10.44
CA SER A 126 -11.52 0.37 -9.87
C SER A 126 -12.75 -0.53 -9.71
N LEU A 127 -12.57 -1.84 -9.54
CA LEU A 127 -13.63 -2.84 -9.44
C LEU A 127 -13.72 -3.47 -8.04
N ALA A 128 -13.58 -2.64 -6.99
CA ALA A 128 -13.58 -3.08 -5.60
C ALA A 128 -14.85 -3.86 -5.21
N GLY A 129 -15.98 -3.56 -5.83
CA GLY A 129 -17.26 -4.24 -5.58
C GLY A 129 -17.29 -5.71 -6.03
N LEU A 130 -16.43 -6.13 -6.93
CA LEU A 130 -16.35 -7.53 -7.38
C LEU A 130 -15.74 -8.46 -6.34
N ARG A 131 -15.03 -7.96 -5.34
CA ARG A 131 -14.36 -8.77 -4.32
C ARG A 131 -13.45 -9.86 -4.90
N PHE A 132 -12.71 -9.55 -5.97
CA PHE A 132 -11.86 -10.46 -6.72
C PHE A 132 -10.39 -10.11 -6.56
N GLY A 133 -9.57 -11.11 -6.22
CA GLY A 133 -8.12 -10.99 -6.10
C GLY A 133 -7.44 -12.34 -6.36
N TRP A 134 -6.13 -12.33 -6.45
CA TRP A 134 -5.32 -13.51 -6.71
C TRP A 134 -4.00 -13.49 -5.93
N ILE A 135 -3.43 -14.67 -5.82
CA ILE A 135 -2.09 -14.91 -5.30
C ILE A 135 -1.29 -15.58 -6.42
N LYS A 136 -0.06 -15.11 -6.63
CA LYS A 136 0.92 -15.74 -7.52
C LYS A 136 2.16 -16.10 -6.70
N ALA A 137 2.57 -17.36 -6.76
CA ALA A 137 3.71 -17.90 -6.05
C ALA A 137 4.14 -19.23 -6.70
N ASN A 138 5.20 -19.86 -6.19
CA ASN A 138 5.59 -21.20 -6.63
C ASN A 138 4.51 -22.25 -6.31
N GLU A 139 4.61 -23.41 -6.95
CA GLU A 139 3.63 -24.48 -6.87
C GLU A 139 3.42 -24.99 -5.44
N TYR A 140 4.49 -25.12 -4.65
CA TYR A 140 4.40 -25.56 -3.26
C TYR A 140 3.55 -24.61 -2.42
N VAL A 141 3.80 -23.31 -2.50
CA VAL A 141 3.03 -22.28 -1.77
C VAL A 141 1.55 -22.30 -2.18
N ILE A 142 1.27 -22.37 -3.48
CA ILE A 142 -0.10 -22.44 -3.99
C ILE A 142 -0.81 -23.70 -3.51
N HIS A 143 -0.12 -24.85 -3.51
CA HIS A 143 -0.68 -26.10 -3.01
C HIS A 143 -1.04 -25.99 -1.52
N GLN A 144 -0.14 -25.45 -0.68
CA GLN A 144 -0.40 -25.25 0.74
C GLN A 144 -1.57 -24.30 1.02
N ILE A 145 -1.74 -23.27 0.20
CA ILE A 145 -2.86 -22.34 0.30
C ILE A 145 -4.16 -23.03 -0.09
N ASN A 146 -4.17 -23.81 -1.16
CA ASN A 146 -5.36 -24.52 -1.64
C ASN A 146 -5.92 -25.52 -0.62
N ILE A 147 -5.05 -26.26 0.09
CA ILE A 147 -5.47 -27.18 1.16
C ILE A 147 -6.28 -26.44 2.26
N ARG A 148 -5.96 -25.17 2.53
CA ARG A 148 -6.59 -24.38 3.58
C ARG A 148 -7.71 -23.45 3.08
N ARG A 149 -7.83 -23.28 1.76
CA ARG A 149 -8.77 -22.35 1.14
C ARG A 149 -10.21 -22.65 1.52
N ASP A 150 -10.59 -23.92 1.54
CA ASP A 150 -11.97 -24.35 1.80
C ASP A 150 -12.46 -23.99 3.20
N TYR A 151 -11.55 -23.76 4.14
CA TYR A 151 -11.87 -23.32 5.50
C TYR A 151 -12.11 -21.81 5.62
N SER A 152 -11.78 -21.03 4.58
CA SER A 152 -11.96 -19.57 4.58
C SER A 152 -12.85 -19.08 3.43
N MET A 153 -12.67 -19.61 2.24
CA MET A 153 -13.44 -19.23 1.06
C MET A 153 -13.42 -20.39 0.03
N ILE A 154 -14.54 -21.04 -0.15
CA ILE A 154 -14.67 -22.18 -1.06
C ILE A 154 -14.49 -21.74 -2.51
N SER A 155 -15.19 -20.70 -2.95
CA SER A 155 -15.09 -20.14 -4.30
C SER A 155 -15.50 -18.68 -4.35
N THR A 156 -15.10 -17.98 -5.41
CA THR A 156 -15.57 -16.62 -5.73
C THR A 156 -16.95 -16.61 -6.39
N GLY A 157 -17.37 -17.75 -6.92
CA GLY A 157 -18.60 -17.92 -7.69
C GLY A 157 -18.44 -17.56 -9.17
N PRO A 158 -19.23 -18.22 -10.05
CA PRO A 158 -19.03 -18.15 -11.52
C PRO A 158 -19.32 -16.77 -12.09
N LEU A 159 -20.20 -15.98 -11.50
CA LEU A 159 -20.51 -14.63 -11.94
C LEU A 159 -19.29 -13.70 -11.74
N VAL A 160 -18.70 -13.74 -10.54
CA VAL A 160 -17.51 -12.93 -10.21
C VAL A 160 -16.31 -13.34 -11.06
N ASP A 161 -16.11 -14.64 -11.28
CA ASP A 161 -15.06 -15.16 -12.17
C ASP A 161 -15.22 -14.65 -13.60
N LYS A 162 -16.45 -14.68 -14.14
CA LYS A 162 -16.75 -14.19 -15.49
C LYS A 162 -16.50 -12.70 -15.62
N LEU A 163 -16.95 -11.89 -14.65
CA LEU A 163 -16.74 -10.45 -14.63
C LEU A 163 -15.24 -10.11 -14.47
N GLY A 164 -14.54 -10.85 -13.61
CA GLY A 164 -13.09 -10.72 -13.45
C GLY A 164 -12.33 -11.00 -14.73
N TRP A 165 -12.70 -12.07 -15.44
CA TRP A 165 -12.11 -12.40 -16.74
C TRP A 165 -12.35 -11.32 -17.80
N ILE A 166 -13.57 -10.75 -17.87
CA ILE A 166 -13.89 -9.63 -18.77
C ILE A 166 -13.00 -8.42 -18.42
N ALA A 167 -12.92 -8.06 -17.14
CA ALA A 167 -12.09 -6.96 -16.69
C ALA A 167 -10.61 -7.12 -17.08
N LEU A 168 -10.05 -8.32 -16.89
CA LEU A 168 -8.66 -8.60 -17.25
C LEU A 168 -8.42 -8.60 -18.77
N LYS A 169 -9.43 -8.92 -19.59
CA LYS A 169 -9.34 -8.75 -21.05
C LYS A 169 -9.24 -7.28 -21.46
N HIS A 170 -9.85 -6.38 -20.70
CA HIS A 170 -9.85 -4.93 -20.94
C HIS A 170 -8.89 -4.20 -19.98
N LYS A 171 -7.88 -4.90 -19.42
CA LYS A 171 -6.99 -4.37 -18.41
C LYS A 171 -6.30 -3.07 -18.82
N ASP A 172 -5.87 -2.97 -20.07
CA ASP A 172 -5.10 -1.83 -20.56
C ASP A 172 -5.94 -0.55 -20.61
N GLU A 173 -7.22 -0.65 -20.98
CA GLU A 173 -8.17 0.46 -20.95
C GLU A 173 -8.43 0.93 -19.51
N LEU A 174 -8.63 -0.02 -18.59
CA LEU A 174 -8.87 0.28 -17.16
C LEU A 174 -7.65 0.92 -16.50
N ILE A 175 -6.46 0.40 -16.79
CA ILE A 175 -5.19 0.93 -16.30
C ILE A 175 -4.95 2.33 -16.86
N LEU A 176 -5.17 2.55 -18.16
CA LEU A 176 -5.00 3.87 -18.79
C LEU A 176 -5.94 4.91 -18.15
N ARG A 177 -7.22 4.53 -17.94
CA ARG A 177 -8.18 5.38 -17.22
C ARG A 177 -7.68 5.75 -15.83
N ALA A 178 -7.20 4.78 -15.06
CA ALA A 178 -6.67 5.02 -13.72
C ALA A 178 -5.43 5.94 -13.75
N LYS A 179 -4.49 5.70 -14.66
CA LYS A 179 -3.30 6.55 -14.86
C LYS A 179 -3.67 8.01 -15.14
N ASN A 180 -4.64 8.24 -16.02
CA ASN A 180 -5.08 9.60 -16.37
C ASN A 180 -5.68 10.34 -15.17
N ILE A 181 -6.57 9.69 -14.41
CA ILE A 181 -7.16 10.27 -13.20
C ILE A 181 -6.08 10.61 -12.17
N ILE A 182 -5.21 9.64 -11.86
CA ILE A 182 -4.15 9.81 -10.86
C ILE A 182 -3.16 10.90 -11.27
N SER A 183 -2.78 10.95 -12.55
CA SER A 183 -1.87 11.99 -13.07
C SER A 183 -2.47 13.38 -12.94
N THR A 184 -3.76 13.53 -13.29
CA THR A 184 -4.49 14.80 -13.12
C THR A 184 -4.53 15.22 -11.65
N ASN A 185 -4.92 14.32 -10.75
CA ASN A 185 -5.04 14.64 -9.33
C ASN A 185 -3.67 14.87 -8.67
N LYS A 186 -2.62 14.16 -9.10
CA LYS A 186 -1.25 14.43 -8.66
C LYS A 186 -0.77 15.83 -9.05
N ASN A 187 -1.14 16.32 -10.23
CA ASN A 187 -0.86 17.69 -10.63
C ASN A 187 -1.63 18.70 -9.81
N ILE A 188 -2.91 18.44 -9.51
CA ILE A 188 -3.71 19.29 -8.61
C ILE A 188 -3.04 19.40 -7.24
N VAL A 189 -2.60 18.29 -6.63
CA VAL A 189 -1.89 18.32 -5.34
C VAL A 189 -0.59 19.11 -5.46
N ARG A 190 0.17 18.94 -6.56
CA ARG A 190 1.44 19.67 -6.76
C ARG A 190 1.23 21.19 -6.78
N GLU A 191 0.22 21.65 -7.49
CA GLU A 191 -0.09 23.10 -7.56
C GLU A 191 -0.64 23.59 -6.22
N TRP A 192 -1.54 22.83 -5.58
CA TRP A 192 -2.09 23.17 -4.28
C TRP A 192 -1.01 23.31 -3.18
N LEU A 193 0.02 22.46 -3.18
CA LEU A 193 1.13 22.53 -2.22
C LEU A 193 1.95 23.83 -2.34
N LYS A 194 2.01 24.45 -3.51
CA LYS A 194 2.73 25.73 -3.69
C LYS A 194 2.04 26.88 -2.94
N GLU A 195 0.73 26.81 -2.82
CA GLU A 195 -0.10 27.83 -2.17
C GLU A 195 -0.35 27.50 -0.68
N ASN A 196 0.02 26.28 -0.24
CA ASN A 196 -0.23 25.77 1.11
C ASN A 196 1.06 25.30 1.80
N PRO A 197 1.96 26.23 2.23
CA PRO A 197 3.28 25.90 2.77
C PRO A 197 3.24 25.18 4.13
N ARG A 198 2.08 25.07 4.77
CA ARG A 198 1.88 24.27 6.00
C ARG A 198 1.79 22.76 5.72
N PHE A 199 1.83 22.37 4.45
CA PHE A 199 1.77 20.98 4.02
C PHE A 199 2.97 20.61 3.17
N GLU A 200 3.38 19.36 3.28
CA GLU A 200 4.47 18.79 2.49
C GLU A 200 4.09 17.39 2.01
N CYS A 201 4.52 17.02 0.83
CA CYS A 201 4.30 15.68 0.28
C CYS A 201 5.43 15.25 -0.64
N VAL A 202 5.98 14.09 -0.38
CA VAL A 202 6.72 13.34 -1.40
C VAL A 202 5.69 12.80 -2.39
N LEU A 203 5.59 13.42 -3.57
CA LEU A 203 4.61 12.98 -4.56
C LEU A 203 4.88 11.57 -5.03
N PRO A 204 3.86 10.69 -5.06
CA PRO A 204 4.05 9.28 -5.33
C PRO A 204 4.57 9.02 -6.75
N SER A 205 5.48 8.03 -6.88
CA SER A 205 5.90 7.48 -8.17
C SER A 205 4.85 6.55 -8.75
N GLY A 206 4.15 5.81 -7.89
CA GLY A 206 3.08 4.87 -8.24
C GLY A 206 1.95 4.87 -7.21
N GLY A 207 1.00 3.94 -7.37
CA GLY A 207 -0.12 3.82 -6.45
C GLY A 207 -1.23 4.85 -6.66
N THR A 208 -2.24 4.76 -5.81
CA THR A 208 -3.47 5.57 -5.88
C THR A 208 -3.60 6.52 -4.70
N VAL A 209 -2.53 6.70 -3.93
CA VAL A 209 -2.52 7.46 -2.67
C VAL A 209 -1.24 8.28 -2.55
N CYS A 210 -1.28 9.33 -1.73
CA CYS A 210 -0.09 10.03 -1.24
C CYS A 210 -0.24 10.30 0.26
N PHE A 211 0.90 10.51 0.92
CA PHE A 211 0.98 10.68 2.36
C PHE A 211 1.52 12.08 2.65
N LEU A 212 0.64 12.98 3.08
CA LEU A 212 0.94 14.38 3.31
C LEU A 212 1.31 14.59 4.76
N LYS A 213 2.36 15.38 4.98
CA LYS A 213 2.75 15.93 6.27
C LYS A 213 2.11 17.31 6.45
N TYR A 214 1.77 17.67 7.68
CA TYR A 214 1.33 19.03 8.03
C TYR A 214 2.08 19.55 9.26
N TYR A 215 2.20 20.88 9.35
CA TYR A 215 3.05 21.58 10.31
C TYR A 215 2.24 22.50 11.24
N PHE A 216 1.25 21.93 11.91
CA PHE A 216 0.49 22.61 12.99
C PHE A 216 0.13 21.60 14.09
N ASP A 217 -0.08 22.11 15.31
CA ASP A 217 -0.27 21.27 16.50
C ASP A 217 -1.73 20.81 16.66
N LEU A 218 -2.13 19.87 15.82
CA LEU A 218 -3.42 19.19 15.89
C LEU A 218 -3.21 17.71 15.58
N LYS A 219 -3.62 16.83 16.49
CA LYS A 219 -3.51 15.38 16.30
C LYS A 219 -4.30 14.92 15.06
N SER A 220 -3.75 14.01 14.30
CA SER A 220 -4.27 13.61 12.98
C SER A 220 -5.70 13.06 13.02
N GLU A 221 -6.09 12.34 14.07
CA GLU A 221 -7.45 11.84 14.27
C GLU A 221 -8.44 12.98 14.57
N ILE A 222 -8.04 13.95 15.40
CA ILE A 222 -8.87 15.11 15.75
C ILE A 222 -9.05 15.97 14.49
N PHE A 223 -7.98 16.24 13.77
CA PHE A 223 -8.01 16.96 12.50
C PHE A 223 -8.99 16.34 11.50
N ALA A 224 -8.90 15.01 11.28
CA ALA A 224 -9.80 14.31 10.38
C ALA A 224 -11.27 14.41 10.80
N LYS A 225 -11.56 14.31 12.11
CA LYS A 225 -12.92 14.42 12.64
C LYS A 225 -13.51 15.83 12.47
N LEU A 226 -12.73 16.86 12.80
CA LEU A 226 -13.17 18.26 12.66
C LEU A 226 -13.40 18.62 11.20
N LEU A 227 -12.46 18.32 10.32
CA LEU A 227 -12.58 18.60 8.89
C LEU A 227 -13.79 17.88 8.27
N LEU A 228 -14.04 16.64 8.65
CA LEU A 228 -15.23 15.91 8.20
C LEU A 228 -16.52 16.56 8.71
N ALA A 229 -16.57 16.96 9.99
CA ALA A 229 -17.76 17.55 10.59
C ALA A 229 -18.12 18.93 10.02
N GLU A 230 -17.11 19.76 9.74
CA GLU A 230 -17.32 21.16 9.37
C GLU A 230 -17.33 21.38 7.85
N LYS A 231 -16.50 20.64 7.11
CA LYS A 231 -16.32 20.83 5.66
C LYS A 231 -16.79 19.63 4.83
N GLY A 232 -17.18 18.51 5.45
CA GLY A 232 -17.58 17.30 4.74
C GLY A 232 -16.43 16.60 4.00
N VAL A 233 -15.17 16.93 4.33
CA VAL A 233 -13.99 16.36 3.70
C VAL A 233 -13.40 15.26 4.57
N PHE A 234 -13.15 14.11 3.98
CA PHE A 234 -12.59 12.95 4.67
C PHE A 234 -11.23 12.55 4.09
N PHE A 235 -10.26 12.35 4.96
CA PHE A 235 -9.00 11.67 4.68
C PHE A 235 -8.68 10.64 5.76
N VAL A 236 -7.76 9.74 5.50
CA VAL A 236 -7.33 8.77 6.52
C VAL A 236 -6.23 9.39 7.37
N PRO A 237 -6.43 9.56 8.69
CA PRO A 237 -5.45 10.17 9.56
C PRO A 237 -4.17 9.34 9.66
N GLY A 238 -3.05 10.01 9.87
CA GLY A 238 -1.74 9.38 9.99
C GLY A 238 -1.62 8.43 11.16
N SER A 239 -2.39 8.65 12.24
CA SER A 239 -2.49 7.73 13.39
C SER A 239 -2.89 6.31 12.99
N CYS A 240 -3.65 6.11 11.89
CA CYS A 240 -3.93 4.80 11.32
C CYS A 240 -2.69 4.07 10.76
N PHE A 241 -1.57 4.77 10.65
CA PHE A 241 -0.29 4.26 10.15
C PHE A 241 0.84 4.45 11.19
N ASP A 242 0.47 4.67 12.46
CA ASP A 242 1.40 4.99 13.56
C ASP A 242 2.28 6.24 13.28
N LYS A 243 1.72 7.21 12.50
CA LYS A 243 2.45 8.40 12.07
C LYS A 243 1.61 9.67 12.29
N GLU A 244 1.81 10.34 13.41
CA GLU A 244 1.14 11.61 13.71
C GLU A 244 1.64 12.76 12.81
N TYR A 245 0.80 13.77 12.64
CA TYR A 245 1.05 14.93 11.78
C TYR A 245 1.13 14.60 10.28
N TYR A 246 0.54 13.46 9.91
CA TYR A 246 0.35 13.03 8.52
C TYR A 246 -1.11 12.69 8.27
N PHE A 247 -1.47 12.65 6.99
CA PHE A 247 -2.71 12.04 6.52
C PHE A 247 -2.56 11.46 5.13
N ARG A 248 -3.33 10.41 4.84
CA ARG A 248 -3.35 9.80 3.52
C ARG A 248 -4.47 10.36 2.67
N LEU A 249 -4.11 10.86 1.49
CA LEU A 249 -5.02 11.36 0.47
C LEU A 249 -5.16 10.34 -0.67
N GLY A 250 -6.42 10.10 -1.12
CA GLY A 250 -6.71 9.23 -2.27
C GLY A 250 -6.68 10.01 -3.58
N LEU A 251 -5.87 9.58 -4.53
CA LEU A 251 -5.70 10.23 -5.85
C LEU A 251 -6.61 9.66 -6.95
N ALA A 252 -7.26 8.51 -6.71
CA ALA A 252 -8.01 7.78 -7.73
C ALA A 252 -9.51 8.08 -7.67
N GLN A 253 -9.90 9.34 -7.61
CA GLN A 253 -11.28 9.81 -7.58
C GLN A 253 -11.49 10.90 -8.62
N ASP A 254 -12.77 11.29 -8.85
CA ASP A 254 -13.11 12.39 -9.77
C ASP A 254 -12.36 13.66 -9.38
N SER A 255 -11.73 14.29 -10.35
CA SER A 255 -10.86 15.46 -10.14
C SER A 255 -11.61 16.70 -9.67
N LYS A 256 -12.90 16.85 -9.99
CA LYS A 256 -13.68 18.03 -9.59
C LYS A 256 -13.98 18.03 -8.09
N PRO A 257 -14.59 16.98 -7.48
CA PRO A 257 -14.77 16.92 -6.03
C PRO A 257 -13.42 16.82 -5.30
N PHE A 258 -12.40 16.21 -5.90
CA PHE A 258 -11.05 16.14 -5.33
C PHE A 258 -10.45 17.52 -5.12
N LYS A 259 -10.50 18.39 -6.16
CA LYS A 259 -10.02 19.78 -6.05
C LYS A 259 -10.83 20.56 -5.02
N SER A 260 -12.15 20.48 -5.07
CA SER A 260 -13.02 21.14 -4.09
C SER A 260 -12.70 20.72 -2.65
N GLY A 261 -12.39 19.44 -2.42
CA GLY A 261 -11.99 18.96 -1.09
C GLY A 261 -10.65 19.54 -0.62
N LEU A 262 -9.70 19.78 -1.51
CA LEU A 262 -8.44 20.45 -1.16
C LEU A 262 -8.65 21.94 -0.86
N ASP A 263 -9.55 22.61 -1.60
CA ASP A 263 -9.91 24.01 -1.35
C ASP A 263 -10.58 24.15 0.05
N GLU A 264 -11.49 23.23 0.40
CA GLU A 264 -12.11 23.20 1.74
C GLU A 264 -11.11 22.84 2.86
N LEU A 265 -10.12 22.01 2.58
CA LEU A 265 -9.02 21.74 3.51
C LEU A 265 -8.22 23.02 3.80
N SER A 266 -7.90 23.81 2.78
CA SER A 266 -7.23 25.12 2.93
C SER A 266 -8.08 26.07 3.76
N ASN A 267 -9.38 26.23 3.42
CA ASN A 267 -10.30 27.08 4.15
C ASN A 267 -10.38 26.71 5.64
N PHE A 268 -10.46 25.42 5.96
CA PHE A 268 -10.49 24.96 7.35
C PHE A 268 -9.22 25.36 8.10
N VAL A 269 -8.04 25.16 7.48
CA VAL A 269 -6.76 25.51 8.12
C VAL A 269 -6.65 27.02 8.34
N ASP A 270 -7.10 27.82 7.37
CA ASP A 270 -7.07 29.27 7.47
C ASP A 270 -8.05 29.79 8.55
N GLU A 271 -9.23 29.20 8.68
CA GLU A 271 -10.24 29.61 9.68
C GLU A 271 -9.82 29.26 11.12
N HIS A 272 -9.10 28.15 11.34
CA HIS A 272 -8.85 27.61 12.69
C HIS A 272 -7.41 27.73 13.19
N LEU A 273 -6.44 27.90 12.28
CA LEU A 273 -5.02 27.74 12.59
C LEU A 273 -4.18 28.99 12.22
N ILE A 274 -4.83 30.09 11.82
CA ILE A 274 -4.21 31.42 11.70
C ILE A 274 -4.39 32.14 13.03
N SER A 275 -3.52 31.87 13.97
CA SER A 275 -3.30 32.71 15.15
C SER A 275 -1.83 32.65 15.53
#